data_afda77315e1330e42876c1b931d91142
#
_entry.id   afda77315e1330e42876c1b931d91142
#
_cell.length_a   1.000
_cell.length_b   1.000
_cell.length_c   1.000
_cell.angle_alpha   90.00
_cell.angle_beta   90.00
_cell.angle_gamma   90.00
#
_symmetry.space_group_name_H-M   'P 1'
#
loop_
_entity.id
_entity.type
_entity.pdbx_description
1 polymer ?
#
loop_
_entity_poly.entity_id
_entity_poly.type
_entity_poly.pdbx_seq_one_letter_code
_entity_poly.pdbx_strand_id
1 'polypeptide(L)'
;MNHLELEVNNPTTARDVQIGGNHYKKMGIEPWDVVDTWPIEQRIGFYRGSALKYTMRMGTKDDDVQDIRKGAHYMQKLAEVLQERQDDRNPGCRGA
;
A
#
# COMPACT_ATOMS: atom_id res chain seq x y z
N MET A 1 -9.33 24.47 16.40
CA MET A 1 -8.70 23.79 16.33
C MET A 1 -7.99 23.91 15.28
N ASN A 2 -8.23 23.82 14.36
CA ASN A 2 -7.21 23.74 13.57
C ASN A 2 -7.65 23.29 12.28
N HIS A 3 -6.77 23.18 11.39
CA HIS A 3 -7.11 22.81 10.06
C HIS A 3 -7.59 21.38 9.96
N LEU A 4 -7.35 20.58 10.97
CA LEU A 4 -7.89 19.24 10.95
C LEU A 4 -9.39 19.23 10.93
N GLU A 5 -9.98 20.18 11.59
CA GLU A 5 -11.43 20.27 11.54
C GLU A 5 -11.92 20.54 10.15
N LEU A 6 -11.19 21.33 9.41
CA LEU A 6 -11.58 21.59 8.04
C LEU A 6 -11.58 20.33 7.24
N GLU A 7 -10.56 19.49 7.43
CA GLU A 7 -10.50 18.24 6.70
C GLU A 7 -11.65 17.34 7.06
N VAL A 8 -11.96 17.27 8.33
CA VAL A 8 -13.05 16.42 8.78
C VAL A 8 -14.37 16.87 8.18
N ASN A 9 -14.54 18.16 7.99
CA ASN A 9 -15.80 18.67 7.49
C ASN A 9 -15.90 18.68 5.99
N ASN A 10 -14.87 18.27 5.30
CA ASN A 10 -14.87 18.27 3.85
C ASN A 10 -15.28 16.90 3.33
N PRO A 11 -16.49 16.74 2.78
CA PRO A 11 -16.95 15.42 2.36
C PRO A 11 -16.25 14.88 1.13
N THR A 12 -15.38 15.67 0.50
CA THR A 12 -14.69 15.21 -0.70
C THR A 12 -13.26 14.81 -0.44
N THR A 13 -12.86 14.65 0.82
CA THR A 13 -11.50 14.20 1.10
C THR A 13 -11.33 12.75 0.68
N ALA A 14 -10.09 12.37 0.48
CA ALA A 14 -9.78 10.99 0.12
C ALA A 14 -10.30 10.01 1.17
N ARG A 15 -10.33 10.44 2.42
CA ARG A 15 -10.84 9.57 3.48
C ARG A 15 -12.30 9.24 3.27
N ASP A 16 -13.09 10.23 2.86
CA ASP A 16 -14.50 10.00 2.64
C ASP A 16 -14.76 9.13 1.43
N VAL A 17 -13.94 9.28 0.41
CA VAL A 17 -14.10 8.51 -0.80
C VAL A 17 -13.85 7.03 -0.56
N GLN A 18 -13.05 6.70 0.43
CA GLN A 18 -12.70 5.30 0.67
C GLN A 18 -13.73 4.53 1.47
N ILE A 19 -14.85 5.12 1.76
CA ILE A 19 -15.81 4.44 2.59
C ILE A 19 -16.38 3.21 1.91
N GLY A 20 -16.52 3.17 0.65
CA GLY A 20 -17.06 1.99 -0.01
C GLY A 20 -15.98 1.01 -0.40
N GLY A 21 -15.49 0.24 0.54
CA GLY A 21 -14.33 -0.61 0.35
C GLY A 21 -14.44 -1.68 -0.71
N ASN A 22 -15.61 -1.93 -1.29
CA ASN A 22 -15.77 -2.98 -2.27
C ASN A 22 -15.67 -2.50 -3.71
N HIS A 23 -15.37 -1.23 -3.91
CA HIS A 23 -15.30 -0.68 -5.26
C HIS A 23 -14.31 -1.41 -6.15
N TYR A 24 -13.17 -1.77 -5.59
CA TYR A 24 -12.11 -2.36 -6.41
C TYR A 24 -12.51 -3.71 -6.97
N LYS A 25 -13.24 -4.48 -6.18
CA LYS A 25 -13.69 -5.78 -6.66
C LYS A 25 -14.70 -5.63 -7.78
N LYS A 26 -15.57 -4.64 -7.67
CA LYS A 26 -16.56 -4.40 -8.72
C LYS A 26 -15.93 -3.92 -10.00
N MET A 27 -14.81 -3.23 -9.89
CA MET A 27 -14.13 -2.72 -11.07
C MET A 27 -13.30 -3.77 -11.78
N GLY A 28 -13.09 -4.91 -11.16
CA GLY A 28 -12.30 -5.96 -11.77
C GLY A 28 -10.81 -5.66 -11.84
N ILE A 29 -10.34 -4.68 -11.05
CA ILE A 29 -8.94 -4.34 -11.03
C ILE A 29 -8.54 -4.06 -9.59
N GLU A 30 -7.39 -4.56 -9.20
CA GLU A 30 -6.87 -4.35 -7.86
C GLU A 30 -5.94 -3.15 -7.84
N PRO A 31 -5.84 -2.46 -6.68
CA PRO A 31 -4.94 -1.31 -6.61
C PRO A 31 -3.50 -1.63 -6.99
N TRP A 32 -2.99 -2.78 -6.66
CA TRP A 32 -1.61 -3.07 -7.01
C TRP A 32 -1.42 -3.32 -8.50
N ASP A 33 -2.46 -3.69 -9.24
CA ASP A 33 -2.33 -3.75 -10.69
C ASP A 33 -2.02 -2.38 -11.25
N VAL A 34 -2.61 -1.35 -10.65
CA VAL A 34 -2.34 0.02 -11.06
C VAL A 34 -0.98 0.47 -10.57
N VAL A 35 -0.67 0.20 -9.31
CA VAL A 35 0.60 0.61 -8.71
C VAL A 35 1.78 -0.02 -9.44
N ASP A 36 1.62 -1.25 -9.89
CA ASP A 36 2.72 -1.92 -10.57
C ASP A 36 3.06 -1.29 -11.91
N THR A 37 2.24 -0.36 -12.41
CA THR A 37 2.58 0.42 -13.60
C THR A 37 3.35 1.69 -13.27
N TRP A 38 3.53 2.01 -12.01
CA TRP A 38 4.17 3.25 -11.58
C TRP A 38 5.69 3.11 -11.65
N PRO A 39 6.41 4.24 -11.72
CA PRO A 39 7.86 4.21 -11.59
C PRO A 39 8.27 3.48 -10.32
N ILE A 40 9.40 2.81 -10.38
CA ILE A 40 9.78 1.85 -9.34
C ILE A 40 9.90 2.50 -7.95
N GLU A 41 10.40 3.75 -7.88
CA GLU A 41 10.54 4.39 -6.58
C GLU A 41 9.19 4.71 -5.96
N GLN A 42 8.19 4.95 -6.78
CA GLN A 42 6.84 5.19 -6.27
C GLN A 42 6.21 3.89 -5.81
N ARG A 43 6.47 2.79 -6.51
CA ARG A 43 5.99 1.49 -6.06
C ARG A 43 6.58 1.13 -4.71
N ILE A 44 7.86 1.37 -4.54
CA ILE A 44 8.52 1.11 -3.26
C ILE A 44 7.84 1.90 -2.15
N GLY A 45 7.59 3.17 -2.38
CA GLY A 45 6.93 4.00 -1.38
C GLY A 45 5.54 3.51 -1.02
N PHE A 46 4.77 3.10 -2.04
CA PHE A 46 3.42 2.62 -1.80
C PHE A 46 3.41 1.35 -0.96
N TYR A 47 4.22 0.37 -1.33
CA TYR A 47 4.21 -0.91 -0.61
C TYR A 47 4.82 -0.76 0.78
N ARG A 48 5.84 0.08 0.92
CA ARG A 48 6.43 0.36 2.22
C ARG A 48 5.41 1.01 3.15
N GLY A 49 4.72 2.03 2.66
CA GLY A 49 3.73 2.72 3.46
C GLY A 49 2.55 1.83 3.82
N SER A 50 2.14 0.98 2.88
CA SER A 50 1.04 0.05 3.15
C SER A 50 1.41 -0.97 4.21
N ALA A 51 2.62 -1.51 4.14
CA ALA A 51 3.08 -2.44 5.16
C ALA A 51 3.12 -1.78 6.54
N LEU A 52 3.61 -0.55 6.59
CA LEU A 52 3.67 0.19 7.83
C LEU A 52 2.27 0.43 8.39
N LYS A 53 1.33 0.82 7.53
CA LYS A 53 -0.02 1.09 7.96
C LYS A 53 -0.65 -0.10 8.67
N TYR A 54 -0.55 -1.26 8.06
CA TYR A 54 -1.18 -2.43 8.65
C TYR A 54 -0.47 -2.91 9.91
N THR A 55 0.84 -2.77 9.95
CA THR A 55 1.59 -3.13 11.15
C THR A 55 1.20 -2.21 12.31
N MET A 56 1.02 -0.94 12.04
CA MET A 56 0.65 0.01 13.09
C MET A 56 -0.78 -0.15 13.56
N ARG A 57 -1.65 -0.69 12.71
CA ARG A 57 -3.05 -0.88 13.09
C ARG A 57 -3.22 -2.01 14.10
N MET A 58 -2.26 -2.91 14.15
CA MET A 58 -2.38 -4.03 15.08
C MET A 58 -2.61 -3.51 16.49
N GLY A 59 -3.56 -4.09 17.18
CA GLY A 59 -3.89 -3.67 18.53
C GLY A 59 -4.93 -2.57 18.63
N THR A 60 -5.33 -1.99 17.50
CA THR A 60 -6.32 -0.91 17.51
C THR A 60 -7.64 -1.32 16.88
N LYS A 61 -7.66 -2.43 16.19
CA LYS A 61 -8.84 -2.96 15.54
C LYS A 61 -9.11 -4.35 16.03
N ASP A 62 -10.18 -4.93 15.54
CA ASP A 62 -10.64 -6.20 16.04
C ASP A 62 -9.80 -7.39 15.60
N ASP A 63 -9.21 -7.33 14.43
CA ASP A 63 -8.54 -8.50 13.86
C ASP A 63 -7.06 -8.25 13.66
N ASP A 64 -6.30 -8.50 14.71
CA ASP A 64 -4.85 -8.29 14.66
C ASP A 64 -4.18 -9.24 13.69
N VAL A 65 -4.65 -10.47 13.61
CA VAL A 65 -4.04 -11.44 12.71
C VAL A 65 -4.22 -11.02 11.27
N GLN A 66 -5.41 -10.53 10.93
CA GLN A 66 -5.66 -10.08 9.56
C GLN A 66 -4.78 -8.90 9.21
N ASP A 67 -4.63 -7.94 10.14
CA ASP A 67 -3.80 -6.78 9.88
C ASP A 67 -2.35 -7.18 9.66
N ILE A 68 -1.83 -8.10 10.46
CA ILE A 68 -0.46 -8.56 10.29
C ILE A 68 -0.29 -9.31 8.98
N ARG A 69 -1.28 -10.11 8.59
CA ARG A 69 -1.19 -10.82 7.32
C ARG A 69 -1.18 -9.86 6.14
N LYS A 70 -1.98 -8.79 6.22
CA LYS A 70 -1.95 -7.78 5.19
C LYS A 70 -0.61 -7.07 5.14
N GLY A 71 -0.06 -6.74 6.31
CA GLY A 71 1.25 -6.12 6.37
C GLY A 71 2.32 -7.01 5.78
N ALA A 72 2.29 -8.29 6.09
CA ALA A 72 3.26 -9.24 5.55
C ALA A 72 3.14 -9.36 4.04
N HIS A 73 1.92 -9.31 3.52
CA HIS A 73 1.71 -9.40 2.09
C HIS A 73 2.30 -8.19 1.37
N TYR A 74 2.11 -6.99 1.95
CA TYR A 74 2.72 -5.80 1.38
C TYR A 74 4.23 -5.81 1.50
N MET A 75 4.76 -6.39 2.58
CA MET A 75 6.21 -6.55 2.71
C MET A 75 6.76 -7.48 1.65
N GLN A 76 6.03 -8.54 1.33
CA GLN A 76 6.46 -9.43 0.26
C GLN A 76 6.51 -8.68 -1.07
N LYS A 77 5.49 -7.90 -1.36
CA LYS A 77 5.50 -7.08 -2.58
C LYS A 77 6.67 -6.10 -2.58
N LEU A 78 6.94 -5.49 -1.44
CA LEU A 78 8.05 -4.58 -1.32
C LEU A 78 9.37 -5.28 -1.62
N ALA A 79 9.56 -6.46 -1.07
CA ALA A 79 10.78 -7.22 -1.31
C ALA A 79 10.95 -7.54 -2.79
N GLU A 80 9.87 -7.89 -3.47
CA GLU A 80 9.93 -8.18 -4.89
C GLU A 80 10.33 -6.95 -5.70
N VAL A 81 9.77 -5.79 -5.36
CA VAL A 81 10.10 -4.57 -6.08
C VAL A 81 11.54 -4.15 -5.80
N LEU A 82 11.99 -4.30 -4.57
CA LEU A 82 13.38 -3.99 -4.23
C LEU A 82 14.34 -4.92 -4.97
N GLN A 83 13.98 -6.19 -5.12
CA GLN A 83 14.79 -7.12 -5.87
C GLN A 83 14.88 -6.70 -7.34
N GLU A 84 13.75 -6.28 -7.90
CA GLU A 84 13.73 -5.78 -9.27
C GLU A 84 14.66 -4.60 -9.44
N ARG A 85 14.64 -3.65 -8.50
CA ARG A 85 15.52 -2.49 -8.56
C ARG A 85 16.98 -2.90 -8.47
N GLN A 86 17.27 -3.85 -7.59
CA GLN A 86 18.64 -4.32 -7.43
C GLN A 86 19.13 -5.02 -8.71
N ASP A 87 18.27 -5.82 -9.32
CA ASP A 87 18.62 -6.50 -10.55
C ASP A 87 18.90 -5.52 -11.67
N ASP A 88 18.13 -4.44 -11.73
CA ASP A 88 18.35 -3.43 -12.77
C ASP A 88 19.67 -2.71 -12.56
N ARG A 89 20.08 -2.49 -11.31
CA ARG A 89 21.35 -1.83 -11.01
C ARG A 89 22.54 -2.75 -11.24
N ASN A 90 22.35 -4.05 -11.09
CA ASN A 90 23.42 -5.03 -11.17
C ASN A 90 23.01 -6.17 -12.09
N PRO A 91 22.87 -5.89 -13.37
CA PRO A 91 22.36 -6.91 -14.30
C PRO A 91 23.25 -8.12 -14.38
N GLY A 92 24.54 -7.99 -14.09
CA GLY A 92 25.44 -9.14 -14.11
C GLY A 92 25.19 -10.14 -13.01
N CYS A 93 24.44 -9.77 -11.97
CA CYS A 93 24.10 -10.67 -10.89
C CYS A 93 22.78 -11.38 -11.12
N ARG A 94 22.05 -10.99 -12.16
CA ARG A 94 20.73 -11.54 -12.41
C ARG A 94 20.88 -13.00 -12.84
N GLY A 95 20.14 -13.86 -12.23
CA GLY A 95 20.20 -15.26 -12.57
C GLY A 95 21.31 -16.02 -11.90
N ALA A 96 22.04 -15.38 -11.04
CA ALA A 96 23.13 -16.04 -10.34
C ALA A 96 22.61 -17.00 -9.27
#